data_b0d133dc5256832ce4185dff219ba367
#
_entry.id   b0d133dc5256832ce4185dff219ba367
#
_cell.length_a   1.000
_cell.length_b   1.000
_cell.length_c   1.000
_cell.angle_alpha   90.00
_cell.angle_beta   90.00
_cell.angle_gamma   90.00
#
_symmetry.space_group_name_H-M   'P 1'
#
loop_
_entity.id
_entity.type
_entity.pdbx_description
1 polymer ?
#
loop_
_entity_poly.entity_id
_entity_poly.type
_entity_poly.pdbx_seq_one_letter_code
_entity_poly.pdbx_strand_id
1 'polypeptide(L)'
;MTGPTDSREKHAQSQMEGYVYLTETDLSDVSDQHLELMQSGVNEMLEVLEESAGAGYHVLMNVLASTGDEPFVQWEHYPRGDVQDKETGSIWFYHAHGENEIARPWNENGHFHLFPYTEMLREGAEPIALPKDPDFEKGGLCHLVAVSFDPNGLPVRIFTTNRWVAGEWLYPAEDVIPLLDGFEITSEEAINGKEFEFSSRWLSALLKLYRPQIEWALRERDKKIAKLKASDP
;
A
#
# COMPACT_ATOMS: atom_id res chain seq x y z
N MET A 1 -2.95 -45.05 -7.78
CA MET A 1 -1.81 -44.12 -7.97
C MET A 1 -2.38 -42.73 -8.02
N THR A 2 -2.55 -42.12 -6.86
CA THR A 2 -2.94 -40.71 -6.71
C THR A 2 -1.66 -39.93 -6.46
N GLY A 3 -1.31 -39.06 -7.41
CA GLY A 3 -0.04 -38.39 -7.48
C GLY A 3 0.11 -37.23 -6.49
N PRO A 4 1.29 -36.58 -6.44
CA PRO A 4 1.66 -35.54 -5.46
C PRO A 4 1.02 -34.16 -5.66
N THR A 5 -0.04 -34.06 -6.44
CA THR A 5 -0.74 -32.81 -6.76
C THR A 5 -1.62 -32.26 -5.63
N ASP A 6 -2.15 -33.12 -4.76
CA ASP A 6 -3.15 -32.71 -3.75
C ASP A 6 -2.59 -31.88 -2.59
N SER A 7 -1.32 -32.07 -2.21
CA SER A 7 -0.73 -31.32 -1.10
C SER A 7 -0.26 -29.90 -1.49
N ARG A 8 0.21 -29.70 -2.71
CA ARG A 8 0.61 -28.39 -3.22
C ARG A 8 -0.60 -27.51 -3.54
N GLU A 9 -1.66 -28.11 -4.10
CA GLU A 9 -2.92 -27.40 -4.37
C GLU A 9 -3.63 -27.00 -3.08
N LYS A 10 -3.67 -27.86 -2.06
CA LYS A 10 -4.22 -27.52 -0.73
C LYS A 10 -3.39 -26.47 -0.01
N HIS A 11 -2.08 -26.49 -0.15
CA HIS A 11 -1.21 -25.47 0.42
C HIS A 11 -1.38 -24.11 -0.30
N ALA A 12 -1.47 -24.12 -1.63
CA ALA A 12 -1.78 -22.94 -2.42
C ALA A 12 -3.18 -22.39 -2.09
N GLN A 13 -4.21 -23.22 -1.97
CA GLN A 13 -5.55 -22.83 -1.56
C GLN A 13 -5.59 -22.26 -0.14
N SER A 14 -4.88 -22.86 0.82
CA SER A 14 -4.79 -22.33 2.19
C SER A 14 -4.05 -21.00 2.28
N GLN A 15 -3.08 -20.74 1.41
CA GLN A 15 -2.42 -19.44 1.30
C GLN A 15 -3.29 -18.37 0.61
N MET A 16 -4.34 -18.80 -0.08
CA MET A 16 -5.27 -17.93 -0.81
C MET A 16 -6.50 -17.53 0.02
N GLU A 17 -6.67 -18.07 1.23
CA GLU A 17 -7.67 -17.61 2.17
C GLU A 17 -7.39 -16.16 2.57
N GLY A 18 -8.25 -15.25 2.12
CA GLY A 18 -8.14 -13.81 2.40
C GLY A 18 -7.76 -12.96 1.17
N TYR A 19 -7.60 -13.57 0.00
CA TYR A 19 -7.46 -12.84 -1.26
C TYR A 19 -8.77 -12.79 -2.03
N VAL A 20 -9.06 -11.61 -2.57
CA VAL A 20 -10.14 -11.41 -3.52
C VAL A 20 -9.52 -11.10 -4.87
N TYR A 21 -9.84 -11.92 -5.87
CA TYR A 21 -9.43 -11.65 -7.24
C TYR A 21 -10.40 -10.66 -7.86
N LEU A 22 -9.87 -9.57 -8.37
CA LEU A 22 -10.65 -8.59 -9.13
C LEU A 22 -10.77 -9.08 -10.58
N THR A 23 -11.47 -10.18 -10.80
CA THR A 23 -11.76 -10.66 -12.16
C THR A 23 -12.90 -9.91 -12.82
N GLU A 24 -13.90 -9.55 -12.02
CA GLU A 24 -15.02 -8.68 -12.40
C GLU A 24 -15.41 -7.88 -11.17
N THR A 25 -15.21 -6.56 -11.22
CA THR A 25 -15.68 -5.68 -10.16
C THR A 25 -17.08 -5.20 -10.51
N ASP A 26 -18.05 -5.54 -9.68
CA ASP A 26 -19.39 -4.95 -9.79
C ASP A 26 -19.32 -3.50 -9.28
N LEU A 27 -19.48 -2.55 -10.19
CA LEU A 27 -19.49 -1.12 -9.89
C LEU A 27 -20.90 -0.56 -9.71
N SER A 28 -21.95 -1.41 -9.71
CA SER A 28 -23.34 -0.96 -9.62
C SER A 28 -23.66 -0.20 -8.34
N ASP A 29 -22.97 -0.51 -7.25
CA ASP A 29 -23.15 0.11 -5.94
C ASP A 29 -22.17 1.27 -5.67
N VAL A 30 -21.31 1.60 -6.65
CA VAL A 30 -20.35 2.71 -6.54
C VAL A 30 -21.04 4.01 -6.91
N SER A 31 -20.93 5.04 -6.07
CA SER A 31 -21.54 6.35 -6.35
C SER A 31 -20.91 7.03 -7.57
N ASP A 32 -21.68 7.90 -8.23
CA ASP A 32 -21.17 8.68 -9.37
C ASP A 32 -19.92 9.48 -8.99
N GLN A 33 -19.85 10.04 -7.80
CA GLN A 33 -18.68 10.75 -7.29
C GLN A 33 -17.44 9.84 -7.23
N HIS A 34 -17.58 8.61 -6.76
CA HIS A 34 -16.48 7.65 -6.73
C HIS A 34 -16.09 7.19 -8.15
N LEU A 35 -17.04 7.05 -9.06
CA LEU A 35 -16.75 6.74 -10.47
C LEU A 35 -15.95 7.85 -11.13
N GLU A 36 -16.30 9.11 -10.89
CA GLU A 36 -15.53 10.28 -11.37
C GLU A 36 -14.11 10.29 -10.79
N LEU A 37 -13.95 9.99 -9.50
CA LEU A 37 -12.65 9.88 -8.85
C LEU A 37 -11.82 8.74 -9.46
N MET A 38 -12.40 7.57 -9.67
CA MET A 38 -11.74 6.44 -10.32
C MET A 38 -11.30 6.80 -11.75
N GLN A 39 -12.16 7.49 -12.51
CA GLN A 39 -11.81 7.97 -13.85
C GLN A 39 -10.65 8.96 -13.83
N SER A 40 -10.62 9.88 -12.85
CA SER A 40 -9.48 10.79 -12.71
C SER A 40 -8.19 10.04 -12.38
N GLY A 41 -8.26 9.00 -11.55
CA GLY A 41 -7.15 8.11 -11.27
C GLY A 41 -6.61 7.40 -12.52
N VAL A 42 -7.50 6.89 -13.39
CA VAL A 42 -7.10 6.28 -14.69
C VAL A 42 -6.37 7.30 -15.55
N ASN A 43 -6.92 8.51 -15.70
CA ASN A 43 -6.33 9.54 -16.55
C ASN A 43 -4.92 9.91 -16.04
N GLU A 44 -4.76 10.15 -14.74
CA GLU A 44 -3.48 10.46 -14.11
C GLU A 44 -2.47 9.30 -14.29
N MET A 45 -2.90 8.05 -14.10
CA MET A 45 -2.02 6.90 -14.32
C MET A 45 -1.51 6.83 -15.77
N LEU A 46 -2.37 7.08 -16.75
CA LEU A 46 -1.98 7.09 -18.15
C LEU A 46 -1.00 8.22 -18.47
N GLU A 47 -1.22 9.42 -17.93
CA GLU A 47 -0.30 10.56 -18.07
C GLU A 47 1.07 10.22 -17.46
N VAL A 48 1.11 9.71 -16.23
CA VAL A 48 2.37 9.31 -15.58
C VAL A 48 3.10 8.23 -16.36
N LEU A 49 2.39 7.25 -16.90
CA LEU A 49 3.02 6.19 -17.72
C LEU A 49 3.60 6.76 -19.02
N GLU A 50 2.93 7.70 -19.68
CA GLU A 50 3.43 8.35 -20.89
C GLU A 50 4.66 9.22 -20.60
N GLU A 51 4.59 10.04 -19.55
CA GLU A 51 5.68 10.93 -19.14
C GLU A 51 6.92 10.14 -18.69
N SER A 52 6.75 9.11 -17.85
CA SER A 52 7.87 8.28 -17.38
C SER A 52 8.51 7.47 -18.50
N ALA A 53 7.71 6.93 -19.43
CA ALA A 53 8.22 6.25 -20.61
C ALA A 53 8.99 7.22 -21.53
N GLY A 54 8.51 8.46 -21.69
CA GLY A 54 9.23 9.52 -22.40
C GLY A 54 10.58 9.88 -21.75
N ALA A 55 10.69 9.76 -20.43
CA ALA A 55 11.92 9.92 -19.66
C ALA A 55 12.82 8.67 -19.65
N GLY A 56 12.35 7.55 -20.23
CA GLY A 56 13.13 6.32 -20.40
C GLY A 56 13.08 5.35 -19.22
N TYR A 57 12.14 5.49 -18.30
CA TYR A 57 11.97 4.59 -17.16
C TYR A 57 10.48 4.41 -16.78
N HIS A 58 10.20 3.53 -15.84
CA HIS A 58 8.90 3.36 -15.21
C HIS A 58 8.98 3.67 -13.71
N VAL A 59 7.82 3.81 -13.06
CA VAL A 59 7.70 4.28 -11.67
C VAL A 59 8.56 3.51 -10.66
N LEU A 60 8.72 2.20 -10.82
CA LEU A 60 9.57 1.39 -9.95
C LEU A 60 11.05 1.55 -10.24
N MET A 61 11.45 1.72 -11.51
CA MET A 61 12.87 1.89 -11.87
C MET A 61 13.47 3.13 -11.21
N ASN A 62 12.71 4.22 -11.10
CA ASN A 62 13.18 5.43 -10.44
C ASN A 62 13.54 5.14 -8.97
N VAL A 63 12.69 4.40 -8.27
CA VAL A 63 12.91 4.01 -6.88
C VAL A 63 14.10 3.08 -6.73
N LEU A 64 14.24 2.07 -7.60
CA LEU A 64 15.37 1.16 -7.58
C LEU A 64 16.69 1.85 -7.93
N ALA A 65 16.66 2.82 -8.85
CA ALA A 65 17.83 3.62 -9.22
C ALA A 65 18.30 4.55 -8.09
N SER A 66 17.50 4.81 -7.07
CA SER A 66 17.86 5.64 -5.93
C SER A 66 19.02 5.08 -5.09
N THR A 67 19.35 3.79 -5.28
CA THR A 67 20.53 3.19 -4.64
C THR A 67 21.86 3.72 -5.22
N GLY A 68 21.83 4.32 -6.42
CA GLY A 68 23.04 4.70 -7.15
C GLY A 68 23.92 3.48 -7.41
N ASP A 69 25.22 3.58 -7.01
CA ASP A 69 26.19 2.48 -7.13
C ASP A 69 26.12 1.49 -5.93
N GLU A 70 25.29 1.76 -4.92
CA GLU A 70 25.13 0.86 -3.79
C GLU A 70 24.23 -0.33 -4.13
N PRO A 71 24.52 -1.54 -3.62
CA PRO A 71 23.67 -2.68 -3.84
C PRO A 71 22.30 -2.47 -3.19
N PHE A 72 21.24 -2.92 -3.85
CA PHE A 72 19.91 -2.99 -3.24
C PHE A 72 19.94 -3.98 -2.06
N VAL A 73 19.53 -3.52 -0.89
CA VAL A 73 19.48 -4.32 0.33
C VAL A 73 18.03 -4.61 0.67
N GLN A 74 17.70 -5.88 0.82
CA GLN A 74 16.37 -6.31 1.24
C GLN A 74 16.05 -5.76 2.64
N TRP A 75 14.78 -5.46 2.90
CA TRP A 75 14.27 -4.89 4.15
C TRP A 75 14.62 -3.42 4.39
N GLU A 76 15.54 -2.83 3.62
CA GLU A 76 15.76 -1.40 3.68
C GLU A 76 14.69 -0.62 2.92
N HIS A 77 14.42 0.61 3.36
CA HIS A 77 13.49 1.52 2.72
C HIS A 77 14.14 2.26 1.56
N TYR A 78 13.41 2.39 0.47
CA TYR A 78 13.79 3.15 -0.71
C TYR A 78 12.69 4.13 -1.12
N PRO A 79 13.02 5.41 -1.41
CA PRO A 79 14.36 5.97 -1.24
C PRO A 79 14.76 6.06 0.24
N ARG A 80 16.05 6.22 0.52
CA ARG A 80 16.50 6.46 1.90
C ARG A 80 15.89 7.76 2.43
N GLY A 81 15.32 7.70 3.63
CA GLY A 81 14.60 8.82 4.25
C GLY A 81 13.15 8.93 3.80
N ASP A 82 12.64 7.92 3.10
CA ASP A 82 11.27 7.84 2.58
C ASP A 82 10.87 9.05 1.71
N VAL A 83 9.72 9.00 1.07
CA VAL A 83 9.09 10.18 0.48
C VAL A 83 8.05 10.70 1.45
N GLN A 84 8.16 11.94 1.88
CA GLN A 84 7.37 12.50 2.95
C GLN A 84 6.89 13.90 2.61
N ASP A 85 5.60 14.12 2.75
CA ASP A 85 4.97 15.44 2.63
C ASP A 85 4.20 15.76 3.91
N LYS A 86 4.69 16.70 4.69
CA LYS A 86 4.06 17.09 5.96
C LYS A 86 2.81 17.95 5.77
N GLU A 87 2.67 18.63 4.65
CA GLU A 87 1.48 19.46 4.37
C GLU A 87 0.27 18.57 4.05
N THR A 88 0.45 17.57 3.21
CA THR A 88 -0.60 16.60 2.88
C THR A 88 -0.71 15.48 3.92
N GLY A 89 0.31 15.33 4.75
CA GLY A 89 0.40 14.26 5.74
C GLY A 89 0.71 12.90 5.15
N SER A 90 1.29 12.82 3.96
CA SER A 90 1.50 11.59 3.21
C SER A 90 2.94 11.13 3.25
N ILE A 91 3.14 9.83 3.45
CA ILE A 91 4.46 9.19 3.41
C ILE A 91 4.36 7.88 2.63
N TRP A 92 5.40 7.57 1.86
CA TRP A 92 5.56 6.24 1.30
C TRP A 92 7.04 5.84 1.21
N PHE A 93 7.27 4.55 1.22
CA PHE A 93 8.54 3.92 0.88
C PHE A 93 8.32 2.59 0.17
N TYR A 94 9.35 2.12 -0.49
CA TYR A 94 9.40 0.81 -1.14
C TYR A 94 10.42 -0.08 -0.44
N HIS A 95 10.13 -1.37 -0.32
CA HIS A 95 11.10 -2.37 0.03
C HIS A 95 10.81 -3.73 -0.62
N ALA A 96 11.81 -4.62 -0.59
CA ALA A 96 11.65 -6.00 -1.06
C ALA A 96 12.07 -6.99 0.02
N HIS A 97 11.52 -8.19 -0.07
CA HIS A 97 11.87 -9.32 0.80
C HIS A 97 12.67 -10.37 0.04
N GLY A 98 13.36 -11.26 0.76
CA GLY A 98 14.03 -12.41 0.18
C GLY A 98 13.05 -13.41 -0.45
N GLU A 99 13.44 -14.00 -1.57
CA GLU A 99 12.62 -14.99 -2.30
C GLU A 99 12.19 -16.17 -1.45
N ASN A 100 12.94 -16.50 -0.39
CA ASN A 100 12.74 -17.71 0.43
C ASN A 100 11.91 -17.48 1.69
N GLU A 101 11.50 -16.24 2.00
CA GLU A 101 10.90 -15.95 3.30
C GLU A 101 9.39 -16.19 3.34
N ILE A 102 8.69 -15.97 2.23
CA ILE A 102 7.26 -16.23 2.10
C ILE A 102 7.00 -16.75 0.68
N ALA A 103 6.50 -17.99 0.56
CA ALA A 103 6.02 -18.49 -0.72
C ALA A 103 4.81 -17.64 -1.16
N ARG A 104 4.99 -16.85 -2.22
CA ARG A 104 3.95 -15.98 -2.78
C ARG A 104 3.41 -16.59 -4.06
N PRO A 105 2.08 -16.57 -4.29
CA PRO A 105 1.49 -17.16 -5.49
C PRO A 105 1.70 -16.34 -6.76
N TRP A 106 2.36 -15.17 -6.67
CA TRP A 106 2.66 -14.28 -7.78
C TRP A 106 4.12 -13.83 -7.73
N ASN A 107 4.62 -13.40 -8.88
CA ASN A 107 5.98 -12.90 -9.04
C ASN A 107 6.08 -11.47 -8.50
N GLU A 108 6.28 -11.30 -7.20
CA GLU A 108 6.45 -10.00 -6.56
C GLU A 108 7.94 -9.65 -6.50
N ASN A 109 8.30 -8.44 -6.96
CA ASN A 109 9.63 -7.86 -6.74
C ASN A 109 9.72 -7.24 -5.34
N GLY A 110 8.74 -6.46 -4.95
CA GLY A 110 8.62 -5.79 -3.68
C GLY A 110 7.33 -4.99 -3.61
N HIS A 111 7.21 -4.10 -2.63
CA HIS A 111 5.99 -3.35 -2.45
C HIS A 111 6.22 -1.96 -1.84
N PHE A 112 5.33 -1.05 -2.19
CA PHE A 112 5.21 0.24 -1.54
C PHE A 112 4.34 0.11 -0.30
N HIS A 113 4.73 0.76 0.77
CA HIS A 113 3.89 1.02 1.94
C HIS A 113 3.50 2.49 1.96
N LEU A 114 2.24 2.77 2.18
CA LEU A 114 1.67 4.11 2.22
C LEU A 114 1.13 4.39 3.63
N PHE A 115 1.54 5.53 4.18
CA PHE A 115 1.18 5.95 5.53
C PHE A 115 0.71 7.40 5.53
N PRO A 116 -0.43 7.72 6.12
CA PRO A 116 -0.71 9.07 6.59
C PRO A 116 -0.10 9.29 7.97
N TYR A 117 0.23 10.55 8.28
CA TYR A 117 0.48 10.96 9.66
C TYR A 117 -0.80 10.86 10.49
N THR A 118 -0.68 10.41 11.75
CA THR A 118 -1.84 10.31 12.65
C THR A 118 -2.47 11.67 12.99
N GLU A 119 -1.73 12.75 12.79
CA GLU A 119 -2.22 14.12 12.93
C GLU A 119 -3.32 14.48 11.91
N MET A 120 -3.38 13.74 10.79
CA MET A 120 -4.39 13.92 9.74
C MET A 120 -5.72 13.23 10.07
N LEU A 121 -5.76 12.42 11.10
CA LEU A 121 -7.00 11.77 11.54
C LEU A 121 -7.95 12.81 12.17
N ARG A 122 -9.25 12.50 12.12
CA ARG A 122 -10.25 13.34 12.79
C ARG A 122 -9.95 13.48 14.28
N GLU A 123 -10.36 14.58 14.87
CA GLU A 123 -10.27 14.78 16.31
C GLU A 123 -11.04 13.67 17.06
N GLY A 124 -10.41 13.12 18.09
CA GLY A 124 -10.97 12.04 18.90
C GLY A 124 -10.92 10.66 18.27
N ALA A 125 -10.18 10.46 17.17
CA ALA A 125 -9.89 9.12 16.66
C ALA A 125 -9.06 8.33 17.69
N GLU A 126 -9.47 7.09 17.96
CA GLU A 126 -8.81 6.21 18.94
C GLU A 126 -8.23 4.99 18.22
N PRO A 127 -6.97 4.63 18.48
CA PRO A 127 -6.35 3.48 17.83
C PRO A 127 -6.97 2.16 18.31
N ILE A 128 -7.16 1.23 17.40
CA ILE A 128 -7.56 -0.15 17.71
C ILE A 128 -6.39 -1.04 18.12
N ALA A 129 -5.15 -0.64 17.80
CA ALA A 129 -3.94 -1.25 18.31
C ALA A 129 -2.82 -0.20 18.39
N LEU A 130 -2.03 -0.31 19.46
CA LEU A 130 -0.85 0.53 19.70
C LEU A 130 0.34 0.00 18.89
N PRO A 131 1.35 0.85 18.60
CA PRO A 131 2.57 0.42 17.97
C PRO A 131 3.27 -0.67 18.81
N LYS A 132 4.16 -1.41 18.15
CA LYS A 132 4.92 -2.50 18.78
C LYS A 132 5.90 -1.96 19.82
N ASP A 133 6.44 -0.77 19.59
CA ASP A 133 7.32 -0.07 20.51
C ASP A 133 6.50 0.93 21.36
N PRO A 134 6.40 0.74 22.67
CA PRO A 134 5.65 1.64 23.56
C PRO A 134 6.25 3.05 23.66
N ASP A 135 7.54 3.23 23.31
CA ASP A 135 8.22 4.52 23.31
C ASP A 135 7.93 5.32 22.01
N PHE A 136 7.15 4.76 21.08
CA PHE A 136 6.67 5.48 19.90
C PHE A 136 5.74 6.61 20.34
N GLU A 137 6.17 7.86 20.11
CA GLU A 137 5.41 9.05 20.51
C GLU A 137 4.03 9.10 19.84
N LYS A 138 3.03 9.64 20.56
CA LYS A 138 1.76 10.07 19.92
C LYS A 138 2.08 11.05 18.80
N GLY A 139 1.60 10.79 17.59
CA GLY A 139 1.92 11.59 16.41
C GLY A 139 2.73 10.80 15.38
N GLY A 140 2.71 9.49 15.45
CA GLY A 140 3.36 8.59 14.49
C GLY A 140 2.60 8.43 13.17
N LEU A 141 2.83 7.29 12.55
CA LEU A 141 2.23 6.91 11.28
C LEU A 141 1.13 5.88 11.51
N CYS A 142 0.11 5.88 10.67
CA CYS A 142 -0.80 4.75 10.56
C CYS A 142 -0.73 4.14 9.15
N HIS A 143 -0.67 2.82 9.08
CA HIS A 143 -0.60 2.12 7.80
C HIS A 143 -1.93 2.26 7.05
N LEU A 144 -1.86 2.78 5.83
CA LEU A 144 -3.00 2.90 4.93
C LEU A 144 -3.18 1.60 4.15
N VAL A 145 -2.33 1.39 3.17
CA VAL A 145 -2.26 0.17 2.37
C VAL A 145 -0.82 -0.06 1.89
N ALA A 146 -0.57 -1.28 1.40
CA ALA A 146 0.62 -1.59 0.64
C ALA A 146 0.24 -2.06 -0.77
N VAL A 147 1.12 -1.79 -1.74
CA VAL A 147 0.94 -2.14 -3.15
C VAL A 147 2.16 -2.90 -3.63
N SER A 148 1.97 -4.19 -3.97
CA SER A 148 3.01 -5.04 -4.51
C SER A 148 3.17 -4.85 -6.01
N PHE A 149 4.41 -4.96 -6.47
CA PHE A 149 4.81 -4.84 -7.86
C PHE A 149 5.56 -6.07 -8.34
N ASP A 150 5.36 -6.42 -9.60
CA ASP A 150 6.18 -7.40 -10.28
C ASP A 150 7.53 -6.80 -10.75
N PRO A 151 8.48 -7.61 -11.24
CA PRO A 151 9.75 -7.11 -11.78
C PRO A 151 9.64 -6.19 -13.00
N ASN A 152 8.48 -6.14 -13.66
CA ASN A 152 8.22 -5.25 -14.80
C ASN A 152 7.64 -3.90 -14.36
N GLY A 153 7.42 -3.69 -13.05
CA GLY A 153 6.84 -2.47 -12.52
C GLY A 153 5.33 -2.41 -12.63
N LEU A 154 4.65 -3.56 -12.77
CA LEU A 154 3.19 -3.64 -12.77
C LEU A 154 2.66 -3.96 -11.37
N PRO A 155 1.57 -3.33 -10.93
CA PRO A 155 0.95 -3.65 -9.65
C PRO A 155 0.28 -5.02 -9.72
N VAL A 156 0.52 -5.85 -8.73
CA VAL A 156 -0.02 -7.22 -8.69
C VAL A 156 -0.92 -7.47 -7.49
N ARG A 157 -0.87 -6.61 -6.48
CA ARG A 157 -1.68 -6.77 -5.27
C ARG A 157 -1.78 -5.46 -4.48
N ILE A 158 -2.96 -5.22 -3.89
CA ILE A 158 -3.18 -4.24 -2.83
C ILE A 158 -3.49 -5.02 -1.56
N PHE A 159 -2.89 -4.65 -0.42
CA PHE A 159 -3.10 -5.36 0.83
C PHE A 159 -2.97 -4.44 2.05
N THR A 160 -3.58 -4.85 3.14
CA THR A 160 -3.40 -4.24 4.46
C THR A 160 -2.46 -5.10 5.29
N THR A 161 -1.76 -4.47 6.22
CA THR A 161 -0.86 -5.17 7.16
C THR A 161 -1.49 -5.23 8.55
N ASN A 162 -0.94 -6.10 9.39
CA ASN A 162 -1.21 -6.10 10.82
C ASN A 162 -0.07 -5.38 11.56
N ARG A 163 -0.29 -5.06 12.83
CA ARG A 163 0.69 -4.36 13.69
C ARG A 163 2.05 -5.08 13.83
N TRP A 164 2.10 -6.40 13.58
CA TRP A 164 3.34 -7.18 13.69
C TRP A 164 4.27 -6.92 12.50
N VAL A 165 3.68 -6.52 11.36
CA VAL A 165 4.41 -6.23 10.13
C VAL A 165 4.81 -4.75 10.09
N ALA A 166 3.85 -3.85 10.19
CA ALA A 166 4.12 -2.42 10.05
C ALA A 166 4.69 -1.76 11.32
N GLY A 167 4.32 -2.29 12.51
CA GLY A 167 4.81 -1.74 13.77
C GLY A 167 4.17 -0.41 14.21
N GLU A 168 3.31 0.17 13.39
CA GLU A 168 2.72 1.50 13.53
C GLU A 168 1.39 1.48 14.29
N TRP A 169 0.82 2.67 14.48
CA TRP A 169 -0.51 2.85 15.01
C TRP A 169 -1.57 2.27 14.07
N LEU A 170 -2.51 1.53 14.61
CA LEU A 170 -3.61 0.96 13.83
C LEU A 170 -4.94 1.60 14.25
N TYR A 171 -5.56 2.33 13.33
CA TYR A 171 -6.84 2.99 13.54
C TYR A 171 -7.98 2.27 12.81
N PRO A 172 -9.24 2.47 13.25
CA PRO A 172 -10.40 1.93 12.57
C PRO A 172 -10.42 2.31 11.09
N ALA A 173 -10.94 1.42 10.24
CA ALA A 173 -11.08 1.69 8.81
C ALA A 173 -11.83 2.99 8.54
N GLU A 174 -12.91 3.27 9.28
CA GLU A 174 -13.73 4.48 9.09
C GLU A 174 -13.00 5.79 9.43
N ASP A 175 -11.93 5.73 10.23
CA ASP A 175 -11.08 6.88 10.52
C ASP A 175 -9.95 7.05 9.49
N VAL A 176 -9.52 5.96 8.86
CA VAL A 176 -8.41 5.93 7.89
C VAL A 176 -8.90 6.17 6.46
N ILE A 177 -10.08 5.67 6.09
CA ILE A 177 -10.66 5.79 4.74
C ILE A 177 -10.70 7.23 4.23
N PRO A 178 -11.11 8.25 5.02
CA PRO A 178 -11.12 9.63 4.55
C PRO A 178 -9.72 10.15 4.14
N LEU A 179 -8.65 9.60 4.68
CA LEU A 179 -7.28 10.01 4.37
C LEU A 179 -6.82 9.57 2.97
N LEU A 180 -7.55 8.65 2.33
CA LEU A 180 -7.30 8.26 0.94
C LEU A 180 -7.44 9.43 -0.03
N ASP A 181 -8.36 10.37 0.25
CA ASP A 181 -8.66 11.51 -0.63
C ASP A 181 -7.55 12.55 -0.64
N GLY A 182 -6.81 12.66 0.47
CA GLY A 182 -5.72 13.62 0.64
C GLY A 182 -4.32 13.03 0.45
N PHE A 183 -4.20 11.76 0.07
CA PHE A 183 -2.90 11.13 -0.10
C PHE A 183 -2.21 11.60 -1.38
N GLU A 184 -1.38 12.62 -1.25
CA GLU A 184 -0.62 13.24 -2.34
C GLU A 184 0.74 13.73 -1.81
N ILE A 185 1.71 13.85 -2.72
CA ILE A 185 3.02 14.45 -2.46
C ILE A 185 3.14 15.67 -3.38
N THR A 186 2.79 16.83 -2.87
CA THR A 186 2.63 18.07 -3.67
C THR A 186 3.40 19.25 -3.14
N SER A 187 3.86 19.23 -1.89
CA SER A 187 4.60 20.31 -1.28
C SER A 187 6.00 20.45 -1.89
N GLU A 188 6.44 21.69 -2.12
CA GLU A 188 7.81 21.97 -2.54
C GLU A 188 8.85 21.59 -1.45
N GLU A 189 8.41 21.50 -0.20
CA GLU A 189 9.24 21.12 0.95
C GLU A 189 9.21 19.60 1.23
N ALA A 190 8.49 18.82 0.40
CA ALA A 190 8.42 17.38 0.56
C ALA A 190 9.81 16.73 0.44
N ILE A 191 10.15 15.90 1.42
CA ILE A 191 11.39 15.11 1.40
C ILE A 191 11.29 14.12 0.24
N ASN A 192 12.30 14.10 -0.62
CA ASN A 192 12.36 13.28 -1.83
C ASN A 192 11.18 13.49 -2.81
N GLY A 193 10.28 14.43 -2.57
CA GLY A 193 9.03 14.60 -3.34
C GLY A 193 9.28 14.83 -4.82
N LYS A 194 10.15 15.79 -5.16
CA LYS A 194 10.44 16.16 -6.55
C LYS A 194 11.17 15.06 -7.33
N GLU A 195 12.07 14.34 -6.69
CA GLU A 195 12.83 13.25 -7.32
C GLU A 195 11.94 12.06 -7.66
N PHE A 196 10.94 11.80 -6.83
CA PHE A 196 10.02 10.66 -6.96
C PHE A 196 8.59 11.08 -7.33
N GLU A 197 8.46 12.18 -8.06
CA GLU A 197 7.16 12.72 -8.48
C GLU A 197 6.32 11.70 -9.25
N PHE A 198 6.89 11.00 -10.22
CA PHE A 198 6.16 9.99 -11.00
C PHE A 198 5.63 8.85 -10.14
N SER A 199 6.44 8.34 -9.22
CA SER A 199 6.03 7.27 -8.30
C SER A 199 4.92 7.77 -7.37
N SER A 200 5.03 8.99 -6.86
CA SER A 200 4.04 9.61 -5.97
C SER A 200 2.70 9.84 -6.67
N ARG A 201 2.70 10.46 -7.86
CA ARG A 201 1.51 10.68 -8.68
C ARG A 201 0.84 9.35 -9.04
N TRP A 202 1.63 8.35 -9.42
CA TRP A 202 1.13 7.03 -9.77
C TRP A 202 0.46 6.33 -8.58
N LEU A 203 1.07 6.39 -7.38
CA LEU A 203 0.50 5.81 -6.16
C LEU A 203 -0.81 6.51 -5.77
N SER A 204 -0.85 7.84 -5.81
CA SER A 204 -2.07 8.63 -5.55
C SER A 204 -3.18 8.28 -6.54
N ALA A 205 -2.85 8.16 -7.82
CA ALA A 205 -3.79 7.77 -8.87
C ALA A 205 -4.33 6.34 -8.67
N LEU A 206 -3.48 5.42 -8.23
CA LEU A 206 -3.88 4.05 -7.89
C LEU A 206 -4.86 4.02 -6.71
N LEU A 207 -4.64 4.84 -5.68
CA LEU A 207 -5.58 4.94 -4.56
C LEU A 207 -6.97 5.42 -5.03
N LYS A 208 -7.02 6.40 -5.94
CA LYS A 208 -8.27 6.88 -6.56
C LYS A 208 -8.95 5.78 -7.36
N LEU A 209 -8.21 5.09 -8.22
CA LEU A 209 -8.73 4.02 -9.09
C LEU A 209 -9.29 2.83 -8.30
N TYR A 210 -8.58 2.38 -7.27
CA TYR A 210 -8.97 1.20 -6.49
C TYR A 210 -9.63 1.56 -5.15
N ARG A 211 -10.22 2.75 -5.06
CA ARG A 211 -10.86 3.26 -3.84
C ARG A 211 -11.85 2.26 -3.20
N PRO A 212 -12.84 1.69 -3.92
CA PRO A 212 -13.80 0.78 -3.33
C PRO A 212 -13.16 -0.50 -2.77
N GLN A 213 -12.15 -1.03 -3.48
CA GLN A 213 -11.44 -2.23 -3.07
C GLN A 213 -10.55 -1.99 -1.84
N ILE A 214 -9.93 -0.81 -1.76
CA ILE A 214 -9.12 -0.41 -0.60
C ILE A 214 -10.00 -0.24 0.64
N GLU A 215 -11.14 0.43 0.51
CA GLU A 215 -12.11 0.57 1.58
C GLU A 215 -12.61 -0.78 2.09
N TRP A 216 -12.94 -1.68 1.18
CA TRP A 216 -13.31 -3.04 1.52
C TRP A 216 -12.17 -3.75 2.29
N ALA A 217 -10.92 -3.69 1.81
CA ALA A 217 -9.78 -4.32 2.46
C ALA A 217 -9.54 -3.78 3.87
N LEU A 218 -9.68 -2.48 4.09
CA LEU A 218 -9.56 -1.85 5.40
C LEU A 218 -10.64 -2.34 6.37
N ARG A 219 -11.90 -2.41 5.92
CA ARG A 219 -13.02 -2.92 6.73
C ARG A 219 -12.87 -4.41 7.05
N GLU A 220 -12.41 -5.22 6.11
CA GLU A 220 -12.12 -6.65 6.36
C GLU A 220 -10.94 -6.85 7.33
N ARG A 221 -9.92 -6.01 7.27
CA ARG A 221 -8.85 -5.97 8.26
C ARG A 221 -9.42 -5.81 9.68
N ASP A 222 -10.28 -4.83 9.88
CA ASP A 222 -10.86 -4.54 11.19
C ASP A 222 -11.71 -5.70 11.71
N LYS A 223 -12.55 -6.31 10.85
CA LYS A 223 -13.32 -7.50 11.18
C LYS A 223 -12.42 -8.67 11.62
N LYS A 224 -11.30 -8.87 10.93
CA LYS A 224 -10.33 -9.93 11.26
C LYS A 224 -9.66 -9.68 12.60
N ILE A 225 -9.26 -8.43 12.87
CA ILE A 225 -8.67 -8.03 14.15
C ILE A 225 -9.66 -8.21 15.29
N ALA A 226 -10.92 -7.81 15.12
CA ALA A 226 -11.95 -7.99 16.13
C ALA A 226 -12.17 -9.48 16.47
N LYS A 227 -12.17 -10.36 15.47
CA LYS A 227 -12.26 -11.82 15.69
C LYS A 227 -11.07 -12.36 16.47
N LEU A 228 -9.84 -11.92 16.14
CA LEU A 228 -8.64 -12.34 16.83
C LEU A 228 -8.67 -11.92 18.31
N LYS A 229 -9.04 -10.66 18.59
CA LYS A 229 -9.20 -10.17 19.97
C LYS A 229 -10.26 -10.91 20.77
N ALA A 230 -11.33 -11.36 20.11
CA ALA A 230 -12.39 -12.13 20.79
C ALA A 230 -11.98 -13.59 21.09
N SER A 231 -11.02 -14.13 20.32
CA SER A 231 -10.52 -15.52 20.49
C SER A 231 -9.34 -15.62 21.48
N ASP A 232 -8.66 -14.53 21.75
CA ASP A 232 -7.52 -14.45 22.69
C ASP A 232 -7.67 -13.15 23.52
N PRO A 233 -8.55 -13.17 24.58
CA PRO A 233 -8.89 -12.01 25.41
C PRO A 233 -7.79 -11.59 26.39
#